data_e9e7a97665429af4255dc6f37b56e7f9
#
_entry.id   e9e7a97665429af4255dc6f37b56e7f9
#
_cell.length_a   1.000
_cell.length_b   1.000
_cell.length_c   1.000
_cell.angle_alpha   90.00
_cell.angle_beta   90.00
_cell.angle_gamma   90.00
#
_symmetry.space_group_name_H-M   'P 1'
#
loop_
_entity.id
_entity.type
_entity.pdbx_description
1 polymer ?
#
loop_
_entity_poly.entity_id
_entity_poly.type
_entity_poly.pdbx_seq_one_letter_code
_entity_poly.pdbx_strand_id
1 'polypeptide(L)'
;AETRIGAEYEWRCARGHDRYRATIMEQLTGTACAKCRQSAQAPAARAEAGVPFINPGLRLGTSITEHRLKAMLAARIRLNHRVNAIHLARTFHGRREAWPDIIVPQLRVTVEYDDPGRTRRAHRGLKAGSDAEKDDALREVGWEVIRVRAGGLGPLGPHSIVCAALTEAVADEVVERMRSIRGDAAVESILVESTT
;
A
#
# COMPACT_ATOMS: atom_id res chain seq x y z
N ALA A 1 -19.76 5.36 43.06
CA ALA A 1 -18.28 5.36 43.11
C ALA A 1 -17.77 6.18 41.96
N GLU A 2 -17.02 7.26 42.22
CA GLU A 2 -16.41 8.08 41.16
C GLU A 2 -15.32 7.28 40.45
N THR A 3 -15.45 7.17 39.14
CA THR A 3 -14.47 6.51 38.27
C THR A 3 -13.29 7.45 38.05
N ARG A 4 -12.14 7.16 38.65
CA ARG A 4 -10.91 7.95 38.46
C ARG A 4 -10.12 7.43 37.26
N ILE A 5 -9.87 8.28 36.27
CA ILE A 5 -9.19 7.91 35.00
C ILE A 5 -7.80 7.27 35.20
N GLY A 6 -7.06 7.68 36.25
CA GLY A 6 -5.74 7.15 36.60
C GLY A 6 -5.74 5.96 37.57
N ALA A 7 -6.90 5.51 38.04
CA ALA A 7 -6.97 4.35 38.93
C ALA A 7 -6.90 3.05 38.11
N GLU A 8 -6.26 2.02 38.69
CA GLU A 8 -6.25 0.67 38.12
C GLU A 8 -7.50 -0.10 38.54
N TYR A 9 -8.09 -0.76 37.58
CA TYR A 9 -9.24 -1.64 37.72
C TYR A 9 -8.88 -3.06 37.31
N GLU A 10 -9.59 -4.07 37.84
CA GLU A 10 -9.48 -5.44 37.41
C GLU A 10 -10.33 -5.69 36.13
N TRP A 11 -9.70 -6.20 35.10
CA TRP A 11 -10.32 -6.47 33.80
C TRP A 11 -10.29 -7.95 33.45
N ARG A 12 -11.30 -8.39 32.67
CA ARG A 12 -11.27 -9.68 31.96
C ARG A 12 -10.83 -9.48 30.52
N CYS A 13 -9.88 -10.28 30.07
CA CYS A 13 -9.53 -10.27 28.66
C CYS A 13 -10.64 -10.92 27.82
N ALA A 14 -11.12 -10.20 26.79
CA ALA A 14 -12.12 -10.73 25.86
C ALA A 14 -11.63 -11.97 25.05
N ARG A 15 -10.30 -12.20 25.01
CA ARG A 15 -9.68 -13.37 24.36
C ARG A 15 -9.44 -14.54 25.32
N GLY A 16 -10.00 -14.51 26.52
CA GLY A 16 -9.91 -15.61 27.49
C GLY A 16 -8.60 -15.69 28.28
N HIS A 17 -7.70 -14.71 28.19
CA HIS A 17 -6.51 -14.65 29.04
C HIS A 17 -6.90 -14.34 30.49
N ASP A 18 -5.94 -14.56 31.42
CA ASP A 18 -6.14 -14.27 32.84
C ASP A 18 -6.61 -12.84 33.11
N ARG A 19 -7.23 -12.63 34.25
CA ARG A 19 -7.57 -11.28 34.73
C ARG A 19 -6.28 -10.46 34.88
N TYR A 20 -6.38 -9.16 34.63
CA TYR A 20 -5.25 -8.24 34.74
C TYR A 20 -5.72 -6.91 35.30
N ARG A 21 -4.79 -6.13 35.88
CA ARG A 21 -5.04 -4.78 36.35
C ARG A 21 -4.51 -3.79 35.32
N ALA A 22 -5.31 -2.76 35.03
CA ALA A 22 -4.96 -1.69 34.12
C ALA A 22 -5.81 -0.46 34.35
N THR A 23 -5.33 0.67 33.92
CA THR A 23 -6.09 1.92 33.89
C THR A 23 -7.10 1.90 32.74
N ILE A 24 -8.09 2.80 32.80
CA ILE A 24 -9.06 2.99 31.71
C ILE A 24 -8.35 3.37 30.40
N MET A 25 -7.29 4.21 30.47
CA MET A 25 -6.54 4.63 29.29
C MET A 25 -5.82 3.47 28.60
N GLU A 26 -5.16 2.59 29.37
CA GLU A 26 -4.52 1.39 28.82
C GLU A 26 -5.55 0.44 28.19
N GLN A 27 -6.73 0.33 28.76
CA GLN A 27 -7.81 -0.45 28.17
C GLN A 27 -8.32 0.14 26.86
N LEU A 28 -8.51 1.46 26.78
CA LEU A 28 -8.95 2.15 25.56
C LEU A 28 -7.90 2.11 24.44
N THR A 29 -6.62 2.13 24.78
CA THR A 29 -5.51 2.04 23.82
C THR A 29 -5.19 0.61 23.40
N GLY A 30 -5.85 -0.40 23.98
CA GLY A 30 -5.62 -1.82 23.66
C GLY A 30 -4.31 -2.38 24.21
N THR A 31 -3.62 -1.66 25.08
CA THR A 31 -2.30 -2.05 25.63
C THR A 31 -2.37 -2.78 26.97
N ALA A 32 -3.56 -2.90 27.55
CA ALA A 32 -3.76 -3.35 28.93
C ALA A 32 -3.39 -4.83 29.18
N CYS A 33 -3.84 -5.76 28.33
CA CYS A 33 -3.55 -7.19 28.50
C CYS A 33 -2.15 -7.55 28.03
N ALA A 34 -1.25 -7.94 28.96
CA ALA A 34 0.14 -8.30 28.62
C ALA A 34 0.24 -9.47 27.63
N LYS A 35 -0.62 -10.50 27.76
CA LYS A 35 -0.65 -11.64 26.83
C LYS A 35 -1.15 -11.24 25.44
N CYS A 36 -2.14 -10.34 25.33
CA CYS A 36 -2.57 -9.78 24.05
C CYS A 36 -1.46 -8.94 23.43
N ARG A 37 -0.76 -8.13 24.22
CA ARG A 37 0.38 -7.31 23.79
C ARG A 37 1.53 -8.18 23.29
N GLN A 38 1.88 -9.24 24.03
CA GLN A 38 2.91 -10.22 23.59
C GLN A 38 2.49 -10.95 22.33
N SER A 39 1.21 -11.33 22.19
CA SER A 39 0.70 -11.97 20.96
C SER A 39 0.71 -11.02 19.77
N ALA A 40 0.49 -9.72 20.00
CA ALA A 40 0.61 -8.69 18.97
C ALA A 40 2.07 -8.36 18.63
N GLN A 41 2.99 -8.60 19.58
CA GLN A 41 4.45 -8.44 19.42
C GLN A 41 5.15 -9.76 19.06
N ALA A 42 4.47 -10.92 19.21
CA ALA A 42 5.00 -12.16 18.67
C ALA A 42 5.30 -11.93 17.19
N PRO A 43 6.50 -12.32 16.71
CA PRO A 43 6.79 -12.22 15.30
C PRO A 43 5.65 -12.95 14.58
N ALA A 44 4.81 -12.19 13.87
CA ALA A 44 3.84 -12.75 12.95
C ALA A 44 4.62 -13.82 12.18
N ALA A 45 4.14 -15.05 12.15
CA ALA A 45 4.73 -16.12 11.36
C ALA A 45 5.17 -15.45 10.07
N ARG A 46 6.50 -15.47 9.79
CA ARG A 46 7.15 -14.57 8.83
C ARG A 46 6.28 -14.43 7.62
N ALA A 47 5.59 -13.31 7.49
CA ALA A 47 4.67 -13.12 6.40
C ALA A 47 5.48 -13.30 5.13
N GLU A 48 5.01 -14.15 4.24
CA GLU A 48 5.73 -14.53 3.03
C GLU A 48 6.00 -13.29 2.20
N ALA A 49 7.25 -13.08 1.82
CA ALA A 49 7.65 -11.93 1.05
C ALA A 49 6.91 -11.92 -0.30
N GLY A 50 6.43 -10.76 -0.73
CA GLY A 50 5.64 -10.59 -1.93
C GLY A 50 4.13 -10.85 -1.75
N VAL A 51 3.67 -11.20 -0.57
CA VAL A 51 2.23 -11.35 -0.30
C VAL A 51 1.60 -9.97 -0.03
N PRO A 52 0.55 -9.59 -0.79
CA PRO A 52 -0.18 -8.35 -0.53
C PRO A 52 -1.12 -8.53 0.66
N PHE A 53 -1.28 -7.50 1.48
CA PHE A 53 -2.11 -7.55 2.69
C PHE A 53 -2.81 -6.23 2.98
N ILE A 54 -3.68 -6.23 3.99
CA ILE A 54 -4.33 -5.04 4.53
C ILE A 54 -3.54 -4.58 5.74
N ASN A 55 -2.95 -3.39 5.68
CA ASN A 55 -2.41 -2.70 6.84
C ASN A 55 -3.46 -1.70 7.36
N PRO A 56 -4.18 -2.00 8.46
CA PRO A 56 -5.28 -1.17 8.96
C PRO A 56 -4.78 0.13 9.61
N GLY A 57 -3.50 0.17 10.01
CA GLY A 57 -2.87 1.36 10.60
C GLY A 57 -2.37 2.37 9.57
N LEU A 58 -2.39 1.99 8.30
CA LEU A 58 -1.87 2.83 7.22
C LEU A 58 -2.92 3.85 6.79
N ARG A 59 -2.74 5.10 7.18
CA ARG A 59 -3.46 6.24 6.62
C ARG A 59 -2.63 6.80 5.46
N LEU A 60 -2.86 6.30 4.27
CA LEU A 60 -2.29 6.90 3.07
C LEU A 60 -2.97 8.23 2.82
N GLY A 61 -2.21 9.31 2.85
CA GLY A 61 -2.64 10.61 2.35
C GLY A 61 -2.71 10.51 0.82
N THR A 62 -3.79 9.95 0.30
CA THR A 62 -4.00 9.78 -1.14
C THR A 62 -4.31 11.14 -1.77
N SER A 63 -3.56 11.55 -2.78
CA SER A 63 -3.84 12.78 -3.52
C SER A 63 -5.12 12.62 -4.38
N ILE A 64 -5.75 13.75 -4.73
CA ILE A 64 -6.92 13.74 -5.64
C ILE A 64 -6.56 13.06 -6.98
N THR A 65 -5.33 13.25 -7.46
CA THR A 65 -4.87 12.69 -8.74
C THR A 65 -4.65 11.17 -8.65
N GLU A 66 -4.11 10.68 -7.55
CA GLU A 66 -4.00 9.22 -7.28
C GLU A 66 -5.39 8.58 -7.22
N HIS A 67 -6.36 9.21 -6.52
CA HIS A 67 -7.75 8.75 -6.51
C HIS A 67 -8.34 8.71 -7.91
N ARG A 68 -8.09 9.73 -8.73
CA ARG A 68 -8.57 9.79 -10.12
C ARG A 68 -7.96 8.68 -10.97
N LEU A 69 -6.64 8.45 -10.89
CA LEU A 69 -5.99 7.33 -11.60
C LEU A 69 -6.59 5.99 -11.17
N LYS A 70 -6.77 5.79 -9.87
CA LYS A 70 -7.39 4.57 -9.34
C LYS A 70 -8.80 4.36 -9.85
N ALA A 71 -9.61 5.41 -9.94
CA ALA A 71 -10.96 5.35 -10.50
C ALA A 71 -10.96 5.02 -12.00
N MET A 72 -10.06 5.64 -12.79
CA MET A 72 -9.90 5.37 -14.21
C MET A 72 -9.48 3.91 -14.46
N LEU A 73 -8.57 3.38 -13.65
CA LEU A 73 -8.16 1.97 -13.73
C LEU A 73 -9.27 1.01 -13.27
N ALA A 74 -10.04 1.37 -12.24
CA ALA A 74 -11.18 0.57 -11.77
C ALA A 74 -12.31 0.47 -12.81
N ALA A 75 -12.43 1.45 -13.72
CA ALA A 75 -13.35 1.38 -14.86
C ALA A 75 -12.89 0.40 -15.96
N ARG A 76 -11.63 -0.02 -15.97
CA ARG A 76 -11.01 -0.90 -16.98
C ARG A 76 -10.71 -2.31 -16.47
N ILE A 77 -10.26 -2.40 -15.21
CA ILE A 77 -9.82 -3.66 -14.61
C ILE A 77 -10.43 -3.85 -13.21
N ARG A 78 -10.63 -5.10 -12.84
CA ARG A 78 -11.12 -5.47 -11.49
C ARG A 78 -10.02 -5.27 -10.45
N LEU A 79 -10.07 -4.13 -9.73
CA LEU A 79 -9.15 -3.80 -8.65
C LEU A 79 -9.62 -4.42 -7.31
N ASN A 80 -8.66 -4.95 -6.55
CA ASN A 80 -8.91 -5.30 -5.15
C ASN A 80 -8.62 -4.09 -4.26
N HIS A 81 -9.66 -3.34 -3.90
CA HIS A 81 -9.54 -2.14 -3.08
C HIS A 81 -9.17 -2.40 -1.61
N ARG A 82 -9.11 -3.68 -1.19
CA ARG A 82 -8.85 -4.03 0.21
C ARG A 82 -7.36 -4.10 0.55
N VAL A 83 -6.49 -4.44 -0.41
CA VAL A 83 -5.05 -4.52 -0.17
C VAL A 83 -4.40 -3.14 -0.33
N ASN A 84 -3.48 -2.80 0.57
CA ASN A 84 -2.79 -1.51 0.59
C ASN A 84 -1.30 -1.60 0.93
N ALA A 85 -0.78 -2.82 1.12
CA ALA A 85 0.62 -3.08 1.45
C ALA A 85 1.10 -4.40 0.87
N ILE A 86 2.42 -4.53 0.68
CA ILE A 86 3.10 -5.74 0.20
C ILE A 86 4.26 -6.04 1.15
N HIS A 87 4.38 -7.30 1.61
CA HIS A 87 5.51 -7.74 2.42
C HIS A 87 6.79 -7.79 1.59
N LEU A 88 7.89 -7.22 2.11
CA LEU A 88 9.19 -7.20 1.47
C LEU A 88 10.13 -8.27 2.05
N ALA A 89 11.06 -8.76 1.25
CA ALA A 89 12.12 -9.66 1.69
C ALA A 89 13.14 -8.95 2.59
N ARG A 90 13.42 -7.67 2.31
CA ARG A 90 14.34 -6.82 3.07
C ARG A 90 13.65 -5.61 3.67
N THR A 91 14.35 -4.92 4.54
CA THR A 91 13.88 -3.68 5.15
C THR A 91 13.99 -2.51 4.16
N PHE A 92 12.94 -1.72 4.06
CA PHE A 92 12.87 -0.45 3.36
C PHE A 92 12.35 0.61 4.34
N HIS A 93 13.10 1.69 4.55
CA HIS A 93 12.82 2.72 5.57
C HIS A 93 12.43 2.16 6.95
N GLY A 94 13.19 1.15 7.43
CA GLY A 94 12.97 0.53 8.74
C GLY A 94 11.77 -0.43 8.81
N ARG A 95 11.09 -0.72 7.68
CA ARG A 95 9.91 -1.59 7.62
C ARG A 95 10.10 -2.69 6.57
N ARG A 96 9.47 -3.82 6.77
CA ARG A 96 9.45 -4.93 5.81
C ARG A 96 8.15 -4.95 5.00
N GLU A 97 7.72 -3.77 4.58
CA GLU A 97 6.51 -3.57 3.78
C GLU A 97 6.67 -2.36 2.86
N ALA A 98 6.06 -2.42 1.68
CA ALA A 98 5.91 -1.30 0.77
C ALA A 98 4.42 -0.94 0.63
N TRP A 99 4.16 0.34 0.36
CA TRP A 99 2.81 0.89 0.20
C TRP A 99 2.68 1.57 -1.16
N PRO A 100 2.37 0.81 -2.21
CA PRO A 100 2.08 1.38 -3.52
C PRO A 100 0.73 2.10 -3.55
N ASP A 101 0.59 3.08 -4.45
CA ASP A 101 -0.66 3.80 -4.62
C ASP A 101 -1.79 2.88 -5.10
N ILE A 102 -1.48 1.96 -6.03
CA ILE A 102 -2.41 0.97 -6.55
C ILE A 102 -1.72 -0.39 -6.61
N ILE A 103 -2.40 -1.43 -6.13
CA ILE A 103 -1.92 -2.81 -6.14
C ILE A 103 -2.87 -3.65 -6.98
N VAL A 104 -2.32 -4.39 -7.95
CA VAL A 104 -3.04 -5.35 -8.81
C VAL A 104 -2.52 -6.76 -8.51
N PRO A 105 -3.05 -7.44 -7.48
CA PRO A 105 -2.49 -8.70 -6.98
C PRO A 105 -2.46 -9.82 -8.01
N GLN A 106 -3.49 -9.90 -8.85
CA GLN A 106 -3.65 -10.93 -9.87
C GLN A 106 -2.52 -10.92 -10.90
N LEU A 107 -1.97 -9.72 -11.16
CA LEU A 107 -0.84 -9.53 -12.09
C LEU A 107 0.50 -9.37 -11.38
N ARG A 108 0.53 -9.28 -10.04
CA ARG A 108 1.73 -8.84 -9.28
C ARG A 108 2.35 -7.58 -9.89
N VAL A 109 1.49 -6.59 -10.14
CA VAL A 109 1.85 -5.28 -10.67
C VAL A 109 1.38 -4.22 -9.69
N THR A 110 2.20 -3.20 -9.47
CA THR A 110 1.83 -1.98 -8.75
C THR A 110 1.88 -0.79 -9.69
N VAL A 111 1.08 0.22 -9.41
CA VAL A 111 1.11 1.50 -10.13
C VAL A 111 1.37 2.61 -9.14
N GLU A 112 2.34 3.47 -9.45
CA GLU A 112 2.71 4.65 -8.70
C GLU A 112 2.40 5.89 -9.54
N TYR A 113 1.89 6.94 -8.92
CA TYR A 113 1.68 8.23 -9.57
C TYR A 113 2.60 9.28 -8.99
N ASP A 114 3.47 9.81 -9.83
CA ASP A 114 4.43 10.83 -9.45
C ASP A 114 4.13 12.15 -10.18
N ASP A 115 3.98 13.23 -9.43
CA ASP A 115 3.97 14.59 -9.97
C ASP A 115 4.96 15.48 -9.20
N PRO A 116 5.41 16.61 -9.77
CA PRO A 116 6.38 17.49 -9.12
C PRO A 116 5.81 18.23 -7.90
N GLY A 117 4.50 18.10 -7.61
CA GLY A 117 3.81 18.85 -6.56
C GLY A 117 3.85 20.35 -6.74
N ARG A 118 3.17 21.12 -5.87
CA ARG A 118 3.12 22.60 -5.93
C ARG A 118 4.50 23.24 -5.76
N THR A 119 5.44 22.60 -5.09
CA THR A 119 6.74 23.21 -4.75
C THR A 119 7.88 22.80 -5.69
N ARG A 120 7.64 21.99 -6.72
CA ARG A 120 8.64 21.48 -7.70
C ARG A 120 9.97 20.95 -7.12
N ARG A 121 10.21 21.13 -5.81
CA ARG A 121 11.46 20.75 -5.12
C ARG A 121 11.45 19.35 -4.54
N ALA A 122 10.27 18.78 -4.28
CA ALA A 122 10.12 17.55 -3.50
C ALA A 122 10.56 16.28 -4.26
N HIS A 123 10.62 16.30 -5.59
CA HIS A 123 10.82 15.09 -6.40
C HIS A 123 12.13 15.04 -7.20
N ARG A 124 13.02 16.02 -7.02
CA ARG A 124 14.34 16.03 -7.69
C ARG A 124 15.42 15.52 -6.74
N GLY A 125 16.00 14.39 -7.06
CA GLY A 125 17.21 13.85 -6.41
C GLY A 125 16.94 12.88 -5.25
N LEU A 126 16.76 13.35 -4.02
CA LEU A 126 16.64 12.50 -2.82
C LEU A 126 15.43 11.55 -2.86
N LYS A 127 14.27 12.04 -3.36
CA LYS A 127 13.08 11.22 -3.46
C LYS A 127 13.19 10.18 -4.59
N ALA A 128 13.81 10.54 -5.72
CA ALA A 128 14.01 9.59 -6.82
C ALA A 128 14.86 8.38 -6.41
N GLY A 129 15.87 8.56 -5.55
CA GLY A 129 16.65 7.45 -4.99
C GLY A 129 15.82 6.52 -4.11
N SER A 130 14.98 7.10 -3.24
CA SER A 130 14.06 6.32 -2.39
C SER A 130 12.97 5.61 -3.20
N ASP A 131 12.46 6.25 -4.27
CA ASP A 131 11.48 5.65 -5.16
C ASP A 131 12.07 4.47 -5.94
N ALA A 132 13.32 4.60 -6.44
CA ALA A 132 14.04 3.51 -7.10
C ALA A 132 14.30 2.34 -6.14
N GLU A 133 14.70 2.62 -4.89
CA GLU A 133 14.91 1.60 -3.86
C GLU A 133 13.61 0.84 -3.51
N LYS A 134 12.48 1.55 -3.46
CA LYS A 134 11.15 0.93 -3.29
C LYS A 134 10.83 -0.03 -4.44
N ASP A 135 11.07 0.43 -5.68
CA ASP A 135 10.83 -0.39 -6.86
C ASP A 135 11.69 -1.65 -6.88
N ASP A 136 12.97 -1.54 -6.51
CA ASP A 136 13.87 -2.68 -6.43
C ASP A 136 13.43 -3.67 -5.35
N ALA A 137 13.03 -3.17 -4.17
CA ALA A 137 12.52 -4.03 -3.11
C ALA A 137 11.23 -4.77 -3.48
N LEU A 138 10.36 -4.16 -4.31
CA LEU A 138 9.17 -4.79 -4.86
C LEU A 138 9.55 -5.84 -5.91
N ARG A 139 10.49 -5.54 -6.81
CA ARG A 139 10.97 -6.51 -7.83
C ARG A 139 11.63 -7.73 -7.20
N GLU A 140 12.41 -7.57 -6.14
CA GLU A 140 13.02 -8.68 -5.39
C GLU A 140 11.98 -9.71 -4.92
N VAL A 141 10.75 -9.30 -4.70
CA VAL A 141 9.65 -10.18 -4.27
C VAL A 141 8.66 -10.47 -5.40
N GLY A 142 9.07 -10.27 -6.68
CA GLY A 142 8.35 -10.69 -7.89
C GLY A 142 7.22 -9.74 -8.31
N TRP A 143 7.24 -8.49 -7.89
CA TRP A 143 6.32 -7.45 -8.34
C TRP A 143 6.97 -6.56 -9.40
N GLU A 144 6.18 -6.10 -10.37
CA GLU A 144 6.59 -5.05 -11.31
C GLU A 144 5.94 -3.73 -10.94
N VAL A 145 6.65 -2.64 -11.23
CA VAL A 145 6.20 -1.29 -10.89
C VAL A 145 6.03 -0.47 -12.16
N ILE A 146 4.82 -0.02 -12.42
CA ILE A 146 4.49 0.96 -13.45
C ILE A 146 4.47 2.34 -12.79
N ARG A 147 5.28 3.29 -13.28
CA ARG A 147 5.28 4.66 -12.79
C ARG A 147 4.66 5.61 -13.80
N VAL A 148 3.58 6.25 -13.42
CA VAL A 148 2.98 7.35 -14.18
C VAL A 148 3.64 8.65 -13.72
N ARG A 149 4.49 9.22 -14.58
CA ARG A 149 5.36 10.37 -14.30
C ARG A 149 4.82 11.62 -14.99
N ALA A 150 4.10 12.46 -14.25
CA ALA A 150 3.45 13.65 -14.78
C ALA A 150 4.28 14.94 -14.59
N GLY A 151 3.84 16.02 -15.22
CA GLY A 151 4.34 17.38 -14.93
C GLY A 151 5.80 17.63 -15.30
N GLY A 152 6.35 16.93 -16.30
CA GLY A 152 7.72 17.11 -16.78
C GLY A 152 8.77 16.32 -15.98
N LEU A 153 8.34 15.33 -15.19
CA LEU A 153 9.26 14.37 -14.60
C LEU A 153 9.79 13.42 -15.68
N GLY A 154 11.10 13.13 -15.64
CA GLY A 154 11.71 12.12 -16.51
C GLY A 154 11.34 10.69 -16.10
N PRO A 155 11.65 9.67 -16.94
CA PRO A 155 11.35 8.28 -16.63
C PRO A 155 12.10 7.79 -15.39
N LEU A 156 11.51 6.84 -14.65
CA LEU A 156 12.11 6.14 -13.53
C LEU A 156 11.70 4.67 -13.60
N GLY A 157 12.66 3.80 -13.79
CA GLY A 157 12.44 2.38 -13.98
C GLY A 157 11.97 1.99 -15.40
N PRO A 158 11.88 0.67 -15.68
CA PRO A 158 11.66 0.15 -17.04
C PRO A 158 10.23 0.35 -17.56
N HIS A 159 9.27 0.51 -16.68
CA HIS A 159 7.85 0.61 -17.03
C HIS A 159 7.27 2.01 -16.75
N SER A 160 8.09 3.06 -16.95
CA SER A 160 7.63 4.44 -16.81
C SER A 160 6.75 4.87 -17.97
N ILE A 161 5.70 5.59 -17.64
CA ILE A 161 4.81 6.31 -18.55
C ILE A 161 4.98 7.78 -18.25
N VAL A 162 5.57 8.53 -19.18
CA VAL A 162 5.80 9.99 -19.00
C VAL A 162 4.69 10.75 -19.70
N CYS A 163 4.02 11.64 -18.96
CA CYS A 163 2.89 12.41 -19.49
C CYS A 163 2.91 13.87 -19.00
N ALA A 164 2.25 14.73 -19.72
CA ALA A 164 2.07 16.13 -19.29
C ALA A 164 1.07 16.23 -18.11
N ALA A 165 -0.01 15.44 -18.19
CA ALA A 165 -1.07 15.38 -17.19
C ALA A 165 -1.78 14.02 -17.25
N LEU A 166 -2.49 13.65 -16.17
CA LEU A 166 -3.31 12.44 -16.14
C LEU A 166 -4.55 12.58 -17.02
N THR A 167 -4.71 11.68 -17.99
CA THR A 167 -5.84 11.57 -18.91
C THR A 167 -6.33 10.12 -19.01
N GLU A 168 -7.48 9.89 -19.64
CA GLU A 168 -7.99 8.55 -19.93
C GLU A 168 -6.98 7.74 -20.77
N ALA A 169 -6.33 8.38 -21.77
CA ALA A 169 -5.31 7.72 -22.58
C ALA A 169 -4.10 7.23 -21.76
N VAL A 170 -3.73 7.93 -20.69
CA VAL A 170 -2.67 7.47 -19.77
C VAL A 170 -3.13 6.21 -19.01
N ALA A 171 -4.40 6.15 -18.60
CA ALA A 171 -4.93 4.96 -17.96
C ALA A 171 -5.00 3.76 -18.93
N ASP A 172 -5.32 4.00 -20.22
CA ASP A 172 -5.25 2.98 -21.26
C ASP A 172 -3.80 2.49 -21.44
N GLU A 173 -2.82 3.40 -21.49
CA GLU A 173 -1.41 3.06 -21.58
C GLU A 173 -0.93 2.24 -20.38
N VAL A 174 -1.44 2.49 -19.15
CA VAL A 174 -1.14 1.65 -17.98
C VAL A 174 -1.62 0.22 -18.20
N VAL A 175 -2.83 0.01 -18.75
CA VAL A 175 -3.34 -1.33 -19.05
C VAL A 175 -2.50 -2.01 -20.13
N GLU A 176 -2.12 -1.30 -21.18
CA GLU A 176 -1.22 -1.82 -22.22
C GLU A 176 0.17 -2.17 -21.67
N ARG A 177 0.67 -1.38 -20.73
CA ARG A 177 1.92 -1.71 -20.03
C ARG A 177 1.78 -2.98 -19.17
N MET A 178 0.62 -3.20 -18.54
CA MET A 178 0.34 -4.47 -17.86
C MET A 178 0.33 -5.65 -18.84
N ARG A 179 -0.21 -5.48 -20.05
CA ARG A 179 -0.16 -6.51 -21.13
C ARG A 179 1.27 -6.82 -21.52
N SER A 180 2.09 -5.81 -21.73
CA SER A 180 3.50 -6.02 -22.08
C SER A 180 4.31 -6.72 -20.97
N ILE A 181 3.93 -6.57 -19.71
CA ILE A 181 4.60 -7.19 -18.55
C ILE A 181 4.11 -8.63 -18.32
N ARG A 182 2.81 -8.90 -18.44
CA ARG A 182 2.19 -10.16 -17.99
C ARG A 182 1.49 -10.95 -19.10
N GLY A 183 1.43 -10.40 -20.31
CA GLY A 183 0.74 -10.99 -21.45
C GLY A 183 -0.77 -10.69 -21.48
N ASP A 184 -1.33 -10.76 -22.69
CA ASP A 184 -2.73 -10.41 -22.96
C ASP A 184 -3.71 -11.25 -22.14
N ALA A 185 -3.54 -12.58 -22.13
CA ALA A 185 -4.45 -13.50 -21.45
C ALA A 185 -4.59 -13.19 -19.95
N ALA A 186 -3.48 -12.80 -19.29
CA ALA A 186 -3.51 -12.44 -17.86
C ALA A 186 -4.31 -11.16 -17.63
N VAL A 187 -4.14 -10.16 -18.48
CA VAL A 187 -4.87 -8.88 -18.36
C VAL A 187 -6.33 -9.04 -18.74
N GLU A 188 -6.65 -9.79 -19.81
CA GLU A 188 -8.04 -10.10 -20.19
C GLU A 188 -8.82 -10.71 -19.04
N SER A 189 -8.19 -11.59 -18.23
CA SER A 189 -8.84 -12.25 -17.09
C SER A 189 -9.34 -11.27 -16.01
N ILE A 190 -8.85 -10.04 -15.98
CA ILE A 190 -9.20 -9.01 -15.01
C ILE A 190 -9.89 -7.78 -15.61
N LEU A 191 -10.15 -7.74 -16.89
CA LEU A 191 -10.92 -6.63 -17.47
C LEU A 191 -12.34 -6.57 -16.88
N VAL A 192 -12.86 -5.36 -16.81
CA VAL A 192 -14.27 -5.13 -16.51
C VAL A 192 -15.05 -5.37 -17.81
N GLU A 193 -16.07 -6.22 -17.75
CA GLU A 193 -16.97 -6.44 -18.90
C GLU A 193 -17.63 -5.12 -19.26
N SER A 194 -17.49 -4.70 -20.51
CA SER A 194 -18.24 -3.57 -21.05
C SER A 194 -19.72 -3.95 -21.09
N THR A 195 -20.50 -3.40 -20.17
CA THR A 195 -21.96 -3.51 -20.27
C THR A 195 -22.39 -2.70 -21.48
N THR A 196 -22.74 -3.40 -22.56
CA THR A 196 -23.32 -2.83 -23.79
C THR A 196 -24.77 -2.40 -23.52
#